data_8210b59c77e1c6e96789b701ff1badf4
#
_entry.id   8210b59c77e1c6e96789b701ff1badf4
#
_cell.length_a   1.000
_cell.length_b   1.000
_cell.length_c   1.000
_cell.angle_alpha   90.00
_cell.angle_beta   90.00
_cell.angle_gamma   90.00
#
_symmetry.space_group_name_H-M   'P 1'
#
loop_
_entity.id
_entity.type
_entity.pdbx_description
1 polymer ?
#
loop_
_entity_poly.entity_id
_entity_poly.type
_entity_poly.pdbx_seq_one_letter_code
_entity_poly.pdbx_strand_id
1 'polypeptide(L)'
;EDGSHADKLYFPMFGGSYDGTRIRSLAGQTLMYNTNASTEIARAKANGAGWNIGDWSKRNLLNCMLKIMSKTDNSQAAFGQGQTSGYVNDASQNYGHLATGTLKDKGQFFGYNDTTHEVKVFYMEKPWGNRWDRINGLLMVGGEILAKMTPPYNLTGKDFEKVGITFASSGDGYQKGTKSSRFGRIANSTGGS
;
A
#
# COMPACT_ATOMS: atom_id res chain seq x y z
N GLU A 1 -4.45 -5.00 -20.70
CA GLU A 1 -3.37 -5.99 -20.53
C GLU A 1 -2.81 -6.26 -21.91
N ASP A 2 -1.52 -6.03 -22.08
CA ASP A 2 -0.82 -6.15 -23.36
C ASP A 2 -0.33 -7.60 -23.63
N GLY A 3 -0.65 -8.56 -22.74
CA GLY A 3 -0.20 -9.94 -22.83
C GLY A 3 1.27 -10.15 -22.48
N SER A 4 2.00 -9.10 -22.08
CA SER A 4 3.37 -9.25 -21.64
C SER A 4 3.45 -9.93 -20.26
N HIS A 5 4.45 -10.75 -20.09
CA HIS A 5 4.75 -11.42 -18.82
C HIS A 5 5.97 -10.79 -18.18
N ALA A 6 5.84 -10.42 -16.91
CA ALA A 6 6.99 -10.03 -16.12
C ALA A 6 7.57 -11.30 -15.45
N ASP A 7 8.77 -11.68 -15.82
CA ASP A 7 9.46 -12.84 -15.24
C ASP A 7 9.69 -12.69 -13.74
N LYS A 8 9.88 -11.46 -13.28
CA LYS A 8 10.17 -11.11 -11.89
C LYS A 8 9.51 -9.81 -11.47
N LEU A 9 8.96 -9.81 -10.27
CA LEU A 9 8.49 -8.62 -9.57
C LEU A 9 9.29 -8.45 -8.29
N TYR A 10 9.75 -7.22 -8.06
CA TYR A 10 10.50 -6.88 -6.86
C TYR A 10 9.64 -6.05 -5.92
N PHE A 11 9.62 -6.45 -4.66
CA PHE A 11 9.00 -5.71 -3.57
C PHE A 11 10.07 -5.32 -2.55
N PRO A 12 9.99 -4.12 -1.95
CA PRO A 12 10.90 -3.73 -0.90
C PRO A 12 10.61 -4.53 0.37
N MET A 13 11.65 -4.94 1.09
CA MET A 13 11.49 -5.59 2.40
C MET A 13 10.97 -4.60 3.45
N PHE A 14 11.45 -3.37 3.41
CA PHE A 14 11.09 -2.30 4.35
C PHE A 14 10.33 -1.18 3.66
N GLY A 15 9.46 -0.51 4.40
CA GLY A 15 8.79 0.69 3.91
C GLY A 15 9.80 1.77 3.49
N GLY A 16 9.38 2.64 2.57
CA GLY A 16 10.25 3.65 1.98
C GLY A 16 10.69 4.73 2.97
N SER A 17 11.99 4.96 3.06
CA SER A 17 12.61 6.10 3.77
C SER A 17 13.33 7.01 2.79
N TYR A 18 13.43 8.31 3.08
CA TYR A 18 14.10 9.29 2.23
C TYR A 18 15.51 9.56 2.73
N ASP A 19 16.52 9.33 1.89
CA ASP A 19 17.94 9.51 2.22
C ASP A 19 18.51 10.91 1.86
N GLY A 20 17.64 11.85 1.50
CA GLY A 20 18.02 13.18 1.01
C GLY A 20 18.02 13.30 -0.53
N THR A 21 18.04 12.18 -1.25
CA THR A 21 18.07 12.13 -2.72
C THR A 21 16.94 11.27 -3.27
N ARG A 22 16.71 10.08 -2.70
CA ARG A 22 15.80 9.06 -3.22
C ARG A 22 15.15 8.25 -2.10
N ILE A 23 14.13 7.50 -2.42
CA ILE A 23 13.51 6.55 -1.49
C ILE A 23 14.34 5.28 -1.43
N ARG A 24 14.62 4.81 -0.22
CA ARG A 24 15.37 3.58 0.06
C ARG A 24 14.56 2.65 0.96
N SER A 25 14.77 1.35 0.80
CA SER A 25 14.25 0.30 1.67
C SER A 25 15.37 -0.14 2.61
N LEU A 26 15.48 0.51 3.75
CA LEU A 26 16.53 0.29 4.76
C LEU A 26 15.92 0.05 6.14
N ALA A 27 16.53 -0.80 6.95
CA ALA A 27 16.14 -1.00 8.34
C ALA A 27 16.58 0.18 9.22
N GLY A 28 15.86 0.41 10.34
CA GLY A 28 16.17 1.44 11.32
C GLY A 28 15.88 2.87 10.85
N GLN A 29 15.08 3.03 9.82
CA GLN A 29 14.77 4.36 9.27
C GLN A 29 13.35 4.79 9.60
N THR A 30 13.16 6.10 9.68
CA THR A 30 11.82 6.70 9.68
C THR A 30 11.21 6.55 8.29
N LEU A 31 9.97 6.06 8.23
CA LEU A 31 9.18 6.04 6.99
C LEU A 31 9.02 7.47 6.46
N MET A 32 9.09 7.61 5.14
CA MET A 32 8.88 8.91 4.51
C MET A 32 7.46 9.44 4.83
N TYR A 33 7.39 10.70 5.16
CA TYR A 33 6.13 11.38 5.51
C TYR A 33 6.17 12.83 5.03
N ASN A 34 5.09 13.58 5.22
CA ASN A 34 4.95 14.98 4.87
C ASN A 34 5.39 15.30 3.43
N THR A 35 4.84 14.55 2.48
CA THR A 35 5.14 14.71 1.06
C THR A 35 3.89 14.53 0.20
N ASN A 36 3.93 14.99 -1.04
CA ASN A 36 2.88 14.78 -2.03
C ASN A 36 3.23 13.66 -3.02
N ALA A 37 2.24 13.21 -3.80
CA ALA A 37 2.40 12.08 -4.70
C ALA A 37 3.47 12.31 -5.78
N SER A 38 3.55 13.52 -6.36
CA SER A 38 4.53 13.83 -7.41
C SER A 38 5.96 13.76 -6.88
N THR A 39 6.19 14.31 -5.69
CA THR A 39 7.49 14.25 -5.02
C THR A 39 7.88 12.82 -4.66
N GLU A 40 6.96 12.03 -4.14
CA GLU A 40 7.20 10.63 -3.80
C GLU A 40 7.57 9.80 -5.03
N ILE A 41 6.83 9.96 -6.12
CA ILE A 41 7.13 9.30 -7.41
C ILE A 41 8.50 9.72 -7.92
N ALA A 42 8.83 11.01 -7.90
CA ALA A 42 10.13 11.52 -8.35
C ALA A 42 11.28 10.92 -7.53
N ARG A 43 11.15 10.89 -6.21
CA ARG A 43 12.14 10.28 -5.30
C ARG A 43 12.28 8.76 -5.49
N ALA A 44 11.20 8.05 -5.83
CA ALA A 44 11.28 6.64 -6.17
C ALA A 44 12.02 6.44 -7.49
N LYS A 45 11.69 7.21 -8.53
CA LYS A 45 12.34 7.17 -9.85
C LYS A 45 13.81 7.57 -9.83
N ALA A 46 14.25 8.32 -8.84
CA ALA A 46 15.67 8.66 -8.65
C ALA A 46 16.58 7.43 -8.39
N ASN A 47 16.01 6.26 -8.16
CA ASN A 47 16.76 5.00 -8.11
C ASN A 47 17.09 4.42 -9.50
N GLY A 48 16.52 4.95 -10.57
CA GLY A 48 16.77 4.52 -11.94
C GLY A 48 15.49 4.08 -12.68
N ALA A 49 15.68 3.66 -13.93
CA ALA A 49 14.58 3.18 -14.76
C ALA A 49 13.89 1.96 -14.14
N GLY A 50 12.57 1.92 -14.23
CA GLY A 50 11.74 0.84 -13.65
C GLY A 50 11.40 0.99 -12.17
N TRP A 51 12.05 1.90 -11.43
CA TRP A 51 11.68 2.19 -10.05
C TRP A 51 10.48 3.15 -9.97
N ASN A 52 9.57 2.83 -9.07
CA ASN A 52 8.40 3.66 -8.80
C ASN A 52 7.86 3.38 -7.39
N ILE A 53 6.85 4.13 -6.94
CA ILE A 53 6.04 3.75 -5.79
C ILE A 53 5.22 2.49 -6.13
N GLY A 54 4.69 1.81 -5.12
CA GLY A 54 3.84 0.64 -5.33
C GLY A 54 2.69 0.92 -6.29
N ASP A 55 2.33 -0.05 -7.11
CA ASP A 55 1.20 0.05 -8.03
C ASP A 55 0.05 -0.89 -7.67
N TRP A 56 -1.13 -0.59 -8.22
CA TRP A 56 -2.36 -1.32 -7.94
C TRP A 56 -2.29 -2.79 -8.36
N SER A 57 -1.69 -3.09 -9.50
CA SER A 57 -1.59 -4.46 -10.00
C SER A 57 -0.76 -5.35 -9.07
N LYS A 58 0.38 -4.83 -8.56
CA LYS A 58 1.22 -5.54 -7.59
C LYS A 58 0.53 -5.69 -6.24
N ARG A 59 -0.13 -4.63 -5.76
CA ARG A 59 -0.90 -4.70 -4.50
C ARG A 59 -2.02 -5.73 -4.59
N ASN A 60 -2.71 -5.79 -5.74
CA ASN A 60 -3.75 -6.77 -5.96
C ASN A 60 -3.21 -8.21 -6.01
N LEU A 61 -2.06 -8.43 -6.66
CA LEU A 61 -1.39 -9.73 -6.65
C LEU A 61 -1.07 -10.17 -5.21
N LEU A 62 -0.48 -9.28 -4.40
CA LEU A 62 -0.19 -9.54 -3.00
C LEU A 62 -1.47 -9.92 -2.22
N ASN A 63 -2.55 -9.16 -2.40
CA ASN A 63 -3.83 -9.45 -1.75
C ASN A 63 -4.40 -10.82 -2.15
N CYS A 64 -4.31 -11.19 -3.43
CA CYS A 64 -4.73 -12.52 -3.89
C CYS A 64 -3.91 -13.63 -3.27
N MET A 65 -2.58 -13.50 -3.20
CA MET A 65 -1.69 -14.47 -2.58
C MET A 65 -2.00 -14.63 -1.09
N LEU A 66 -2.17 -13.54 -0.35
CA LEU A 66 -2.53 -13.56 1.06
C LEU A 66 -3.86 -14.28 1.29
N LYS A 67 -4.87 -14.00 0.46
CA LYS A 67 -6.16 -14.69 0.54
C LYS A 67 -6.08 -16.19 0.27
N ILE A 68 -5.32 -16.60 -0.74
CA ILE A 68 -5.11 -18.03 -1.05
C ILE A 68 -4.47 -18.73 0.16
N MET A 69 -3.49 -18.10 0.78
CA MET A 69 -2.77 -18.67 1.92
C MET A 69 -3.60 -18.72 3.21
N SER A 70 -4.30 -17.63 3.51
CA SER A 70 -5.07 -17.49 4.75
C SER A 70 -6.49 -18.07 4.66
N LYS A 71 -6.99 -18.28 3.45
CA LYS A 71 -8.39 -18.69 3.17
C LYS A 71 -9.44 -17.72 3.75
N THR A 72 -9.06 -16.47 3.96
CA THR A 72 -9.95 -15.41 4.45
C THR A 72 -9.67 -14.09 3.75
N ASP A 73 -10.63 -13.17 3.74
CA ASP A 73 -10.44 -11.78 3.32
C ASP A 73 -9.88 -10.89 4.45
N ASN A 74 -9.81 -11.42 5.69
CA ASN A 74 -9.29 -10.70 6.84
C ASN A 74 -7.81 -11.05 7.08
N SER A 75 -6.92 -10.39 6.34
CA SER A 75 -5.47 -10.57 6.46
C SER A 75 -4.95 -10.20 7.85
N GLN A 76 -5.54 -9.21 8.50
CA GLN A 76 -5.12 -8.78 9.83
C GLN A 76 -5.39 -9.86 10.88
N ALA A 77 -6.51 -10.55 10.81
CA ALA A 77 -6.79 -11.67 11.70
C ALA A 77 -5.85 -12.87 11.45
N ALA A 78 -5.45 -13.08 10.19
CA ALA A 78 -4.62 -14.23 9.81
C ALA A 78 -3.13 -14.03 10.09
N PHE A 79 -2.61 -12.81 9.90
CA PHE A 79 -1.16 -12.56 9.91
C PHE A 79 -0.71 -11.55 10.97
N GLY A 80 -1.61 -10.81 11.59
CA GLY A 80 -1.33 -9.78 12.59
C GLY A 80 -1.94 -8.43 12.24
N GLN A 81 -2.21 -7.63 13.28
CA GLN A 81 -2.96 -6.38 13.13
C GLN A 81 -2.18 -5.28 12.38
N GLY A 82 -0.86 -5.25 12.50
CA GLY A 82 -0.05 -4.11 12.08
C GLY A 82 -0.20 -2.93 13.04
N GLN A 83 0.68 -1.94 12.92
CA GLN A 83 0.58 -0.74 13.74
C GLN A 83 -0.60 0.13 13.30
N THR A 84 -1.71 0.05 14.01
CA THR A 84 -2.93 0.84 13.76
C THR A 84 -3.27 1.78 14.92
N SER A 85 -2.44 1.78 15.97
CA SER A 85 -2.54 2.68 17.13
C SER A 85 -1.16 2.99 17.72
N GLY A 86 -1.13 3.78 18.79
CA GLY A 86 0.11 4.14 19.49
C GLY A 86 0.93 5.24 18.76
N TYR A 87 0.32 5.96 17.84
CA TYR A 87 0.93 7.08 17.13
C TYR A 87 -0.03 8.28 17.04
N VAL A 88 0.55 9.45 16.81
CA VAL A 88 -0.21 10.67 16.50
C VAL A 88 -0.53 10.68 15.01
N ASN A 89 -1.81 10.78 14.68
CA ASN A 89 -2.26 10.86 13.28
C ASN A 89 -2.09 12.29 12.74
N ASP A 90 -0.84 12.70 12.54
CA ASP A 90 -0.47 14.00 11.97
C ASP A 90 0.52 13.78 10.83
N ALA A 91 0.15 14.24 9.63
CA ALA A 91 0.98 14.09 8.44
C ALA A 91 2.33 14.81 8.54
N SER A 92 2.43 15.86 9.36
CA SER A 92 3.65 16.65 9.56
C SER A 92 4.62 16.06 10.57
N GLN A 93 4.20 15.04 11.33
CA GLN A 93 4.95 14.50 12.47
C GLN A 93 5.12 12.99 12.37
N ASN A 94 6.11 12.48 13.09
CA ASN A 94 6.39 11.03 13.13
C ASN A 94 6.26 10.44 14.55
N TYR A 95 5.45 11.02 15.40
CA TYR A 95 5.32 10.57 16.78
C TYR A 95 4.63 9.21 16.87
N GLY A 96 5.32 8.24 17.51
CA GLY A 96 4.81 6.91 17.75
C GLY A 96 4.80 5.97 16.55
N HIS A 97 5.08 6.44 15.34
CA HIS A 97 5.25 5.55 14.19
C HIS A 97 6.55 4.75 14.33
N LEU A 98 6.45 3.44 14.19
CA LEU A 98 7.61 2.56 14.27
C LEU A 98 8.56 2.80 13.10
N ALA A 99 9.87 2.77 13.41
CA ALA A 99 10.90 2.73 12.39
C ALA A 99 10.85 1.40 11.63
N THR A 100 11.40 1.39 10.42
CA THR A 100 11.54 0.18 9.59
C THR A 100 12.50 -0.81 10.25
N GLY A 101 12.32 -2.10 9.97
CA GLY A 101 13.25 -3.14 10.41
C GLY A 101 12.97 -3.68 11.82
N THR A 102 11.84 -3.36 12.44
CA THR A 102 11.46 -3.91 13.75
C THR A 102 11.27 -5.44 13.71
N LEU A 103 10.98 -5.98 12.53
CA LEU A 103 10.81 -7.41 12.30
C LEU A 103 11.87 -8.02 11.37
N LYS A 104 13.01 -7.34 11.18
CA LYS A 104 14.05 -7.76 10.22
C LYS A 104 14.54 -9.20 10.47
N ASP A 105 14.65 -9.62 11.73
CA ASP A 105 15.15 -10.92 12.15
C ASP A 105 14.04 -11.99 12.25
N LYS A 106 12.81 -11.65 11.89
CA LYS A 106 11.67 -12.58 11.87
C LYS A 106 11.56 -13.29 10.52
N GLY A 107 10.90 -14.45 10.53
CA GLY A 107 10.65 -15.25 9.33
C GLY A 107 9.80 -14.56 8.26
N GLN A 108 9.43 -15.32 7.25
CA GLN A 108 8.67 -14.84 6.09
C GLN A 108 7.31 -14.25 6.47
N PHE A 109 6.67 -14.81 7.48
CA PHE A 109 5.40 -14.36 8.05
C PHE A 109 5.58 -14.18 9.54
N PHE A 110 5.23 -13.04 10.06
CA PHE A 110 5.23 -12.76 11.49
C PHE A 110 4.35 -11.55 11.80
N GLY A 111 3.57 -11.63 12.86
CA GLY A 111 2.75 -10.53 13.35
C GLY A 111 2.35 -10.71 14.77
N TYR A 112 1.91 -9.63 15.38
CA TYR A 112 1.37 -9.58 16.72
C TYR A 112 -0.16 -9.44 16.65
N ASN A 113 -0.82 -9.97 17.67
CA ASN A 113 -2.27 -9.82 17.82
C ASN A 113 -2.59 -8.55 18.63
N ASP A 114 -1.90 -7.47 18.33
CA ASP A 114 -2.13 -6.14 18.89
C ASP A 114 -1.97 -5.07 17.82
N THR A 115 -2.25 -3.83 18.18
CA THR A 115 -2.32 -2.68 17.26
C THR A 115 -1.10 -1.75 17.31
N THR A 116 -0.08 -2.10 18.09
CA THR A 116 1.09 -1.24 18.34
C THR A 116 2.37 -1.74 17.66
N HIS A 117 2.34 -2.93 17.08
CA HIS A 117 3.48 -3.55 16.40
C HIS A 117 3.26 -3.70 14.91
N GLU A 118 4.35 -3.82 14.17
CA GLU A 118 4.32 -4.11 12.74
C GLU A 118 3.95 -5.57 12.45
N VAL A 119 3.63 -5.81 11.20
CA VAL A 119 3.39 -7.14 10.63
C VAL A 119 4.32 -7.37 9.45
N LYS A 120 4.69 -8.62 9.21
CA LYS A 120 5.56 -9.05 8.12
C LYS A 120 4.89 -10.17 7.32
N VAL A 121 4.82 -10.00 6.00
CA VAL A 121 4.32 -11.02 5.08
C VAL A 121 5.24 -11.08 3.85
N PHE A 122 5.58 -12.28 3.39
CA PHE A 122 6.51 -12.49 2.28
C PHE A 122 7.83 -11.74 2.45
N TYR A 123 8.36 -11.68 3.67
CA TYR A 123 9.52 -10.87 4.07
C TYR A 123 9.31 -9.35 3.99
N MET A 124 8.17 -8.85 3.57
CA MET A 124 7.88 -7.42 3.55
C MET A 124 7.31 -6.98 4.90
N GLU A 125 7.90 -5.98 5.51
CA GLU A 125 7.34 -5.30 6.67
C GLU A 125 6.31 -4.25 6.24
N LYS A 126 5.33 -3.98 7.11
CA LYS A 126 4.30 -2.96 6.90
C LYS A 126 3.49 -3.16 5.61
N PRO A 127 2.95 -4.34 5.32
CA PRO A 127 2.00 -4.52 4.21
C PRO A 127 0.69 -3.75 4.44
N TRP A 128 0.38 -3.46 5.70
CA TRP A 128 -0.71 -2.60 6.19
C TRP A 128 -0.35 -2.01 7.56
N GLY A 129 -1.13 -1.04 8.03
CA GLY A 129 -0.87 -0.29 9.25
C GLY A 129 0.18 0.80 9.06
N ASN A 130 0.60 1.45 10.15
CA ASN A 130 1.54 2.56 10.21
C ASN A 130 1.06 3.76 9.37
N ARG A 131 1.72 4.09 8.27
CA ARG A 131 1.37 5.21 7.41
C ARG A 131 0.59 4.78 6.17
N TRP A 132 -0.23 5.68 5.67
CA TRP A 132 -0.95 5.51 4.42
C TRP A 132 0.04 5.44 3.25
N ASP A 133 -0.16 4.46 2.38
CA ASP A 133 0.62 4.29 1.16
C ASP A 133 -0.12 4.89 -0.03
N ARG A 134 0.59 5.64 -0.87
CA ARG A 134 0.09 6.01 -2.19
C ARG A 134 0.32 4.87 -3.16
N ILE A 135 -0.66 4.64 -4.01
CA ILE A 135 -0.65 3.51 -4.96
C ILE A 135 -0.80 4.08 -6.38
N ASN A 136 0.18 3.85 -7.23
CA ASN A 136 0.05 4.13 -8.66
C ASN A 136 -1.04 3.28 -9.30
N GLY A 137 -1.72 3.83 -10.31
CA GLY A 137 -2.78 3.14 -11.00
C GLY A 137 -4.13 3.11 -10.27
N LEU A 138 -4.23 3.80 -9.12
CA LEU A 138 -5.47 3.98 -8.39
C LEU A 138 -5.62 5.45 -8.00
N LEU A 139 -6.73 6.06 -8.38
CA LEU A 139 -7.04 7.46 -8.06
C LEU A 139 -8.47 7.56 -7.52
N MET A 140 -8.69 8.54 -6.66
CA MET A 140 -10.02 8.94 -6.23
C MET A 140 -10.28 10.37 -6.68
N VAL A 141 -11.31 10.56 -7.50
CA VAL A 141 -11.70 11.86 -8.04
C VAL A 141 -13.19 12.06 -7.79
N GLY A 142 -13.53 13.07 -6.99
CA GLY A 142 -14.93 13.35 -6.63
C GLY A 142 -15.64 12.18 -5.93
N GLY A 143 -14.91 11.39 -5.14
CA GLY A 143 -15.42 10.18 -4.50
C GLY A 143 -15.46 8.94 -5.41
N GLU A 144 -15.24 9.07 -6.71
CA GLU A 144 -15.21 7.95 -7.65
C GLU A 144 -13.81 7.33 -7.74
N ILE A 145 -13.73 6.00 -7.71
CA ILE A 145 -12.47 5.29 -7.88
C ILE A 145 -12.20 5.05 -9.36
N LEU A 146 -11.04 5.50 -9.79
CA LEU A 146 -10.49 5.27 -11.12
C LEU A 146 -9.29 4.33 -11.02
N ALA A 147 -9.17 3.34 -11.92
CA ALA A 147 -8.07 2.39 -11.94
C ALA A 147 -7.43 2.28 -13.30
N LYS A 148 -6.11 2.04 -13.30
CA LYS A 148 -5.32 1.66 -14.47
C LYS A 148 -4.35 0.56 -14.06
N MET A 149 -4.38 -0.57 -14.78
CA MET A 149 -3.62 -1.77 -14.39
C MET A 149 -2.17 -1.75 -14.89
N THR A 150 -1.90 -0.98 -15.93
CA THR A 150 -0.58 -0.96 -16.59
C THR A 150 -0.02 0.46 -16.73
N PRO A 151 1.30 0.63 -16.62
CA PRO A 151 1.94 1.92 -16.88
C PRO A 151 1.74 2.38 -18.37
N PRO A 152 1.98 3.67 -18.65
CA PRO A 152 2.39 4.71 -17.74
C PRO A 152 1.23 5.20 -16.87
N TYR A 153 1.53 5.51 -15.60
CA TYR A 153 0.58 6.10 -14.67
C TYR A 153 0.72 7.62 -14.64
N ASN A 154 -0.39 8.31 -14.33
CA ASN A 154 -0.44 9.75 -14.15
C ASN A 154 -1.30 10.13 -12.94
N LEU A 155 -1.26 11.38 -12.55
CA LEU A 155 -2.02 11.91 -11.40
C LEU A 155 -3.31 12.64 -11.80
N THR A 156 -3.65 12.63 -13.10
CA THR A 156 -4.83 13.33 -13.64
C THR A 156 -6.01 12.40 -13.90
N GLY A 157 -5.78 11.07 -13.88
CA GLY A 157 -6.78 10.08 -14.26
C GLY A 157 -6.96 9.90 -15.77
N LYS A 158 -6.12 10.52 -16.62
CA LYS A 158 -6.18 10.30 -18.05
C LYS A 158 -5.92 8.83 -18.37
N ASP A 159 -6.77 8.23 -19.19
CA ASP A 159 -6.75 6.81 -19.57
C ASP A 159 -6.94 5.84 -18.40
N PHE A 160 -7.49 6.31 -17.29
CA PHE A 160 -8.00 5.48 -16.20
C PHE A 160 -9.47 5.15 -16.44
N GLU A 161 -9.91 4.03 -15.92
CA GLU A 161 -11.27 3.58 -16.04
C GLU A 161 -11.99 3.59 -14.69
N LYS A 162 -13.28 3.86 -14.72
CA LYS A 162 -14.11 3.83 -13.52
C LYS A 162 -14.26 2.40 -13.00
N VAL A 163 -14.01 2.23 -11.72
CA VAL A 163 -14.17 0.92 -11.03
C VAL A 163 -15.63 0.64 -10.71
N GLY A 164 -16.48 1.67 -10.76
CA GLY A 164 -17.92 1.55 -10.46
C GLY A 164 -18.24 1.55 -8.97
N ILE A 165 -17.37 2.16 -8.17
CA ILE A 165 -17.58 2.37 -6.74
C ILE A 165 -17.34 3.84 -6.45
N THR A 166 -18.28 4.45 -5.72
CA THR A 166 -18.19 5.83 -5.25
C THR A 166 -18.14 5.84 -3.73
N PHE A 167 -17.14 6.49 -3.18
CA PHE A 167 -17.08 6.81 -1.76
C PHE A 167 -17.84 8.12 -1.51
N ALA A 168 -18.37 8.29 -0.31
CA ALA A 168 -18.88 9.59 0.11
C ALA A 168 -17.75 10.64 -0.02
N SER A 169 -18.08 11.81 -0.55
CA SER A 169 -17.13 12.88 -0.80
C SER A 169 -16.58 13.50 0.48
N SER A 170 -17.18 13.21 1.61
CA SER A 170 -16.75 13.66 2.95
C SER A 170 -17.08 12.57 3.96
N GLY A 171 -16.15 12.29 4.84
CA GLY A 171 -16.34 11.37 5.97
C GLY A 171 -15.37 10.19 5.96
N ASP A 172 -15.34 9.49 7.07
CA ASP A 172 -14.45 8.36 7.36
C ASP A 172 -14.94 7.04 6.73
N GLY A 173 -15.24 7.07 5.43
CA GLY A 173 -15.62 5.87 4.70
C GLY A 173 -14.43 4.92 4.56
N TYR A 174 -14.54 3.72 5.10
CA TYR A 174 -13.57 2.65 4.87
C TYR A 174 -14.14 1.56 3.97
N GLN A 175 -13.26 0.81 3.35
CA GLN A 175 -13.61 -0.29 2.49
C GLN A 175 -14.19 -1.44 3.31
N LYS A 176 -15.41 -1.87 2.98
CA LYS A 176 -16.12 -2.97 3.64
C LYS A 176 -16.38 -4.10 2.65
N GLY A 177 -15.77 -5.23 2.91
CA GLY A 177 -15.86 -6.38 2.00
C GLY A 177 -15.17 -6.15 0.65
N THR A 178 -15.03 -7.21 -0.12
CA THR A 178 -14.40 -7.16 -1.44
C THR A 178 -15.18 -8.01 -2.46
N LYS A 179 -15.11 -7.62 -3.73
CA LYS A 179 -15.61 -8.39 -4.87
C LYS A 179 -14.56 -8.48 -5.96
N SER A 180 -14.68 -9.47 -6.83
CA SER A 180 -13.82 -9.58 -8.01
C SER A 180 -14.30 -8.65 -9.12
N SER A 181 -13.37 -8.09 -9.87
CA SER A 181 -13.60 -7.27 -11.06
C SER A 181 -12.45 -7.46 -12.05
N ARG A 182 -12.54 -6.86 -13.25
CA ARG A 182 -11.42 -6.82 -14.21
C ARG A 182 -10.18 -6.06 -13.69
N PHE A 183 -10.37 -5.24 -12.67
CA PHE A 183 -9.28 -4.53 -11.98
C PHE A 183 -8.75 -5.31 -10.76
N GLY A 184 -9.10 -6.58 -10.64
CA GLY A 184 -8.79 -7.42 -9.50
C GLY A 184 -9.83 -7.34 -8.39
N ARG A 185 -9.39 -7.52 -7.16
CA ARG A 185 -10.29 -7.41 -5.99
C ARG A 185 -10.45 -5.96 -5.58
N ILE A 186 -11.67 -5.50 -5.63
CA ILE A 186 -12.05 -4.12 -5.28
C ILE A 186 -13.01 -4.12 -4.10
N ALA A 187 -13.24 -2.96 -3.51
CA ALA A 187 -14.27 -2.79 -2.49
C ALA A 187 -15.65 -3.25 -3.01
N ASN A 188 -16.40 -3.92 -2.16
CA ASN A 188 -17.78 -4.27 -2.45
C ASN A 188 -18.73 -3.16 -2.00
N SER A 189 -18.40 -2.54 -0.89
CA SER A 189 -19.17 -1.44 -0.30
C SER A 189 -18.25 -0.56 0.55
N THR A 190 -18.71 0.63 0.85
CA THR A 190 -18.11 1.49 1.86
C THR A 190 -18.85 1.31 3.17
N GLY A 191 -18.12 1.27 4.28
CA GLY A 191 -18.67 1.32 5.63
C GLY A 191 -18.62 2.75 6.16
N GLY A 192 -19.61 3.15 6.94
CA GLY A 192 -19.48 4.27 7.86
C GLY A 192 -19.00 3.75 9.21
N SER A 193 -18.34 4.60 9.98
CA SER A 193 -18.00 4.37 11.39
C SER A 193 -19.27 4.22 12.24
#